data_572cd7cfc3fdb5a83bc6deb8d9748d07
#
_entry.id   572cd7cfc3fdb5a83bc6deb8d9748d07
#
_cell.length_a   1.000
_cell.length_b   1.000
_cell.length_c   1.000
_cell.angle_alpha   90.00
_cell.angle_beta   90.00
_cell.angle_gamma   90.00
#
_symmetry.space_group_name_H-M   'P 1'
#
loop_
_entity.id
_entity.type
_entity.pdbx_description
1 polymer ?
#
loop_
_entity_poly.entity_id
_entity_poly.type
_entity_poly.pdbx_seq_one_letter_code
_entity_poly.pdbx_strand_id
1 'polypeptide(L)'
;NRQFTAGVQIDQAEQVKSYLLELQNSVENKLTSADPSIEHQEDQWKRKEGGGGKTLSFTNGQIIEKGGINFSDVSGNKLPKTATQNRPELEGASFRGMGVSIVFHPDNPFIPTTHANVRYFEARKEDQTLCWWFGGGFDLTPYYPFKEDVVEWHQKAKNTCDPFGEGLYLKLKKWCDEYFYLPHRNETRGVGGIFFDDFSATMFNLFRWLEKDQALGRQLGPDPMSVL
;
A
#
# COMPACT_ATOMS: atom_id res chain seq x y z
N ASN A 1 34.00 -25.61 -19.89
CA ASN A 1 33.47 -25.71 -18.52
C ASN A 1 33.43 -24.31 -17.87
N ARG A 2 32.34 -23.59 -18.09
CA ARG A 2 32.03 -22.39 -17.28
C ARG A 2 31.11 -22.83 -16.14
N GLN A 3 31.65 -22.87 -14.95
CA GLN A 3 30.87 -22.98 -13.73
C GLN A 3 30.03 -21.68 -13.58
N PHE A 4 28.72 -21.82 -13.76
CA PHE A 4 27.77 -20.80 -13.31
C PHE A 4 27.74 -20.87 -11.78
N THR A 5 28.34 -19.89 -11.14
CA THR A 5 28.06 -19.63 -9.72
C THR A 5 26.57 -19.33 -9.62
N ALA A 6 25.83 -20.20 -8.94
CA ALA A 6 24.42 -19.98 -8.60
C ALA A 6 24.36 -18.73 -7.69
N GLY A 7 23.99 -17.59 -8.27
CA GLY A 7 23.61 -16.43 -7.52
C GLY A 7 22.41 -16.82 -6.65
N VAL A 8 22.46 -16.45 -5.37
CA VAL A 8 21.34 -16.63 -4.43
C VAL A 8 20.14 -15.93 -5.05
N GLN A 9 19.18 -16.69 -5.58
CA GLN A 9 17.89 -16.15 -5.99
C GLN A 9 17.15 -15.78 -4.70
N ILE A 10 17.12 -14.50 -4.39
CA ILE A 10 16.32 -13.99 -3.27
C ILE A 10 14.85 -14.27 -3.61
N ASP A 11 14.15 -14.94 -2.73
CA ASP A 11 12.71 -15.21 -2.88
C ASP A 11 11.95 -13.89 -3.11
N GLN A 12 11.06 -13.85 -4.10
CA GLN A 12 10.26 -12.67 -4.44
C GLN A 12 9.52 -12.12 -3.21
N ALA A 13 8.97 -12.98 -2.37
CA ALA A 13 8.27 -12.59 -1.15
C ALA A 13 9.21 -11.86 -0.16
N GLU A 14 10.47 -12.28 -0.04
CA GLU A 14 11.43 -11.60 0.82
C GLU A 14 11.88 -10.24 0.25
N GLN A 15 11.94 -10.10 -1.06
CA GLN A 15 12.17 -8.78 -1.69
C GLN A 15 11.01 -7.83 -1.40
N VAL A 16 9.77 -8.30 -1.54
CA VAL A 16 8.57 -7.52 -1.23
C VAL A 16 8.54 -7.14 0.25
N LYS A 17 8.87 -8.07 1.15
CA LYS A 17 8.95 -7.79 2.59
C LYS A 17 9.94 -6.68 2.90
N SER A 18 11.15 -6.76 2.35
CA SER A 18 12.18 -5.73 2.55
C SER A 18 11.68 -4.35 2.08
N TYR A 19 11.08 -4.29 0.89
CA TYR A 19 10.48 -3.07 0.36
C TYR A 19 9.38 -2.49 1.28
N LEU A 20 8.47 -3.33 1.78
CA LEU A 20 7.38 -2.88 2.65
C LEU A 20 7.89 -2.33 3.98
N LEU A 21 8.94 -2.94 4.54
CA LEU A 21 9.59 -2.45 5.76
C LEU A 21 10.32 -1.12 5.51
N GLU A 22 11.01 -0.98 4.37
CA GLU A 22 11.64 0.27 3.96
C GLU A 22 10.61 1.37 3.72
N LEU A 23 9.46 1.05 3.10
CA LEU A 23 8.34 1.97 2.94
C LEU A 23 7.81 2.45 4.29
N GLN A 24 7.57 1.54 5.25
CA GLN A 24 7.13 1.91 6.59
C GLN A 24 8.12 2.87 7.25
N ASN A 25 9.41 2.54 7.24
CA ASN A 25 10.47 3.37 7.84
C ASN A 25 10.61 4.72 7.13
N SER A 26 10.50 4.75 5.80
CA SER A 26 10.57 5.99 5.02
C SER A 26 9.45 6.96 5.38
N VAL A 27 8.20 6.45 5.47
CA VAL A 27 7.04 7.27 5.83
C VAL A 27 7.14 7.75 7.28
N GLU A 28 7.56 6.90 8.22
CA GLU A 28 7.82 7.27 9.61
C GLU A 28 8.83 8.42 9.71
N ASN A 29 9.99 8.29 9.06
CA ASN A 29 11.04 9.30 9.08
C ASN A 29 10.58 10.65 8.49
N LYS A 30 9.80 10.62 7.42
CA LYS A 30 9.25 11.82 6.81
C LYS A 30 8.24 12.50 7.71
N LEU A 31 7.34 11.73 8.31
CA LEU A 31 6.35 12.25 9.24
C LEU A 31 7.00 12.89 10.45
N THR A 32 7.92 12.20 11.11
CA THR A 32 8.63 12.72 12.31
C THR A 32 9.53 13.90 12.00
N SER A 33 10.03 14.00 10.76
CA SER A 33 10.78 15.18 10.31
C SER A 33 9.88 16.37 10.03
N ALA A 34 8.68 16.15 9.50
CA ALA A 34 7.71 17.19 9.20
C ALA A 34 6.99 17.69 10.47
N ASP A 35 6.72 16.79 11.41
CA ASP A 35 6.09 17.07 12.71
C ASP A 35 6.96 16.55 13.86
N PRO A 36 8.02 17.28 14.26
CA PRO A 36 8.95 16.84 15.31
C PRO A 36 8.31 16.72 16.69
N SER A 37 7.12 17.28 16.89
CA SER A 37 6.37 17.21 18.15
C SER A 37 5.53 15.96 18.29
N ILE A 38 5.34 15.20 17.20
CA ILE A 38 4.44 14.06 17.19
C ILE A 38 4.93 12.94 18.12
N GLU A 39 4.05 12.46 18.96
CA GLU A 39 4.32 11.29 19.77
C GLU A 39 4.05 10.03 18.97
N HIS A 40 4.92 9.04 19.07
CA HIS A 40 4.69 7.76 18.42
C HIS A 40 5.01 6.58 19.34
N GLN A 41 4.31 5.48 19.10
CA GLN A 41 4.47 4.23 19.79
C GLN A 41 4.63 3.10 18.76
N GLU A 42 5.65 2.26 18.96
CA GLU A 42 5.84 1.01 18.20
C GLU A 42 5.27 -0.16 19.00
N ASP A 43 4.49 -1.00 18.33
CA ASP A 43 4.00 -2.28 18.85
C ASP A 43 4.34 -3.42 17.87
N GLN A 44 5.02 -4.44 18.36
CA GLN A 44 5.35 -5.64 17.59
C GLN A 44 4.50 -6.81 18.08
N TRP A 45 3.78 -7.42 17.16
CA TRP A 45 2.89 -8.52 17.46
C TRP A 45 3.21 -9.77 16.64
N LYS A 46 2.84 -10.92 17.19
CA LYS A 46 3.00 -12.24 16.55
C LYS A 46 1.67 -13.00 16.58
N ARG A 47 1.40 -13.73 15.50
CA ARG A 47 0.25 -14.62 15.41
C ARG A 47 0.64 -16.06 15.76
N LYS A 48 -0.26 -16.76 16.43
CA LYS A 48 -0.08 -18.20 16.73
C LYS A 48 -0.07 -19.06 15.47
N GLU A 49 -0.86 -18.67 14.47
CA GLU A 49 -1.02 -19.36 13.20
C GLU A 49 0.12 -19.10 12.21
N GLY A 50 0.97 -18.12 12.48
CA GLY A 50 2.13 -17.76 11.67
C GLY A 50 2.16 -16.29 11.27
N GLY A 51 3.37 -15.73 11.31
CA GLY A 51 3.64 -14.35 10.98
C GLY A 51 3.42 -13.37 12.13
N GLY A 52 3.37 -12.09 11.78
CA GLY A 52 3.25 -10.98 12.74
C GLY A 52 3.25 -9.64 12.03
N GLY A 53 3.57 -8.60 12.77
CA GLY A 53 3.65 -7.25 12.22
C GLY A 53 4.27 -6.25 13.17
N LYS A 54 4.43 -5.04 12.66
CA LYS A 54 4.89 -3.86 13.36
C LYS A 54 3.88 -2.73 13.12
N THR A 55 3.28 -2.26 14.19
CA THR A 55 2.36 -1.12 14.18
C THR A 55 3.08 0.11 14.71
N LEU A 56 3.02 1.20 13.98
CA LEU A 56 3.41 2.53 14.45
C LEU A 56 2.14 3.35 14.58
N SER A 57 1.85 3.82 15.78
CA SER A 57 0.73 4.74 16.07
C SER A 57 1.28 6.11 16.43
N PHE A 58 0.64 7.16 15.93
CA PHE A 58 1.05 8.56 16.06
C PHE A 58 -0.08 9.35 16.66
N THR A 59 0.25 10.24 17.61
CA THR A 59 -0.72 11.12 18.31
C THR A 59 -0.08 12.44 18.68
N ASN A 60 -0.94 13.43 18.96
CA ASN A 60 -0.56 14.70 19.57
C ASN A 60 0.47 15.53 18.78
N GLY A 61 0.53 15.37 17.45
CA GLY A 61 1.34 16.23 16.61
C GLY A 61 0.72 17.61 16.38
N GLN A 62 1.50 18.54 15.89
CA GLN A 62 1.02 19.86 15.49
C GLN A 62 0.36 19.85 14.10
N ILE A 63 0.75 18.90 13.28
CA ILE A 63 0.20 18.70 11.92
C ILE A 63 -0.77 17.53 11.91
N ILE A 64 -0.40 16.40 12.52
CA ILE A 64 -1.18 15.18 12.56
C ILE A 64 -1.74 14.97 13.97
N GLU A 65 -3.08 15.03 14.10
CA GLU A 65 -3.79 14.69 15.33
C GLU A 65 -3.56 13.23 15.74
N LYS A 66 -3.74 12.34 14.76
CA LYS A 66 -3.56 10.89 14.94
C LYS A 66 -3.30 10.18 13.61
N GLY A 67 -2.60 9.08 13.66
CA GLY A 67 -2.32 8.28 12.49
C GLY A 67 -1.74 6.91 12.81
N GLY A 68 -1.51 6.14 11.77
CA GLY A 68 -0.88 4.84 11.90
C GLY A 68 -0.21 4.39 10.61
N ILE A 69 0.89 3.67 10.78
CA ILE A 69 1.61 3.00 9.70
C ILE A 69 1.79 1.54 10.14
N ASN A 70 1.03 0.64 9.54
CA ASN A 70 0.93 -0.75 9.99
C ASN A 70 1.55 -1.68 8.95
N PHE A 71 2.66 -2.32 9.29
CA PHE A 71 3.20 -3.44 8.53
C PHE A 71 2.65 -4.76 9.07
N SER A 72 2.28 -5.66 8.17
CA SER A 72 1.90 -7.04 8.48
C SER A 72 2.53 -8.02 7.50
N ASP A 73 2.93 -9.20 8.01
CA ASP A 73 3.40 -10.34 7.24
C ASP A 73 2.80 -11.59 7.90
N VAL A 74 1.73 -12.10 7.34
CA VAL A 74 0.94 -13.18 7.92
C VAL A 74 0.91 -14.38 6.99
N SER A 75 0.97 -15.56 7.58
CA SER A 75 0.91 -16.81 6.83
C SER A 75 -0.07 -17.80 7.48
N GLY A 76 -0.48 -18.76 6.71
CA GLY A 76 -1.34 -19.85 7.18
C GLY A 76 -1.19 -21.09 6.31
N ASN A 77 -1.35 -22.26 6.93
CA ASN A 77 -1.19 -23.54 6.25
C ASN A 77 -2.36 -23.87 5.32
N LYS A 78 -3.47 -23.14 5.43
CA LYS A 78 -4.67 -23.37 4.62
C LYS A 78 -5.45 -22.09 4.42
N LEU A 79 -5.82 -21.81 3.17
CA LEU A 79 -6.73 -20.71 2.84
C LEU A 79 -8.14 -20.97 3.41
N PRO A 80 -8.82 -19.91 3.92
CA PRO A 80 -10.23 -20.01 4.32
C PRO A 80 -11.12 -20.42 3.13
N LYS A 81 -12.17 -21.19 3.39
CA LYS A 81 -13.12 -21.63 2.36
C LYS A 81 -13.74 -20.44 1.60
N THR A 82 -13.95 -19.31 2.27
CA THR A 82 -14.46 -18.09 1.64
C THR A 82 -13.50 -17.50 0.61
N ALA A 83 -12.20 -17.67 0.78
CA ALA A 83 -11.20 -17.20 -0.18
C ALA A 83 -11.05 -18.14 -1.40
N THR A 84 -11.49 -19.40 -1.29
CA THR A 84 -11.39 -20.40 -2.35
C THR A 84 -12.70 -20.60 -3.14
N GLN A 85 -13.80 -19.95 -2.73
CA GLN A 85 -15.10 -20.09 -3.42
C GLN A 85 -15.05 -19.75 -4.91
N ASN A 86 -14.30 -18.69 -5.27
CA ASN A 86 -14.12 -18.26 -6.65
C ASN A 86 -12.81 -18.77 -7.29
N ARG A 87 -12.00 -19.53 -6.53
CA ARG A 87 -10.70 -20.06 -6.94
C ARG A 87 -10.50 -21.46 -6.37
N PRO A 88 -11.25 -22.46 -6.87
CA PRO A 88 -11.19 -23.83 -6.34
C PRO A 88 -9.81 -24.47 -6.47
N GLU A 89 -8.98 -24.03 -7.44
CA GLU A 89 -7.58 -24.46 -7.60
C GLU A 89 -6.70 -24.16 -6.40
N LEU A 90 -7.08 -23.19 -5.56
CA LEU A 90 -6.36 -22.82 -4.33
C LEU A 90 -6.82 -23.61 -3.09
N GLU A 91 -7.72 -24.57 -3.25
CA GLU A 91 -8.17 -25.37 -2.12
C GLU A 91 -7.04 -26.17 -1.49
N GLY A 92 -6.89 -26.01 -0.19
CA GLY A 92 -5.82 -26.65 0.56
C GLY A 92 -4.44 -25.99 0.44
N ALA A 93 -4.30 -24.93 -0.34
CA ALA A 93 -3.05 -24.18 -0.45
C ALA A 93 -2.73 -23.45 0.86
N SER A 94 -1.44 -23.38 1.20
CA SER A 94 -0.90 -22.45 2.18
C SER A 94 -0.86 -21.04 1.57
N PHE A 95 -0.79 -20.03 2.40
CA PHE A 95 -0.73 -18.64 1.93
C PHE A 95 0.20 -17.78 2.77
N ARG A 96 0.68 -16.71 2.16
CA ARG A 96 1.34 -15.58 2.80
C ARG A 96 0.74 -14.29 2.28
N GLY A 97 0.36 -13.42 3.18
CA GLY A 97 -0.10 -12.08 2.87
C GLY A 97 0.71 -11.05 3.64
N MET A 98 1.19 -10.02 2.96
CA MET A 98 1.93 -8.96 3.61
C MET A 98 1.52 -7.60 3.06
N GLY A 99 1.70 -6.55 3.86
CA GLY A 99 1.37 -5.21 3.39
C GLY A 99 1.70 -4.13 4.40
N VAL A 100 1.63 -2.90 3.91
CA VAL A 100 1.66 -1.68 4.71
C VAL A 100 0.35 -0.95 4.51
N SER A 101 -0.29 -0.56 5.61
CA SER A 101 -1.47 0.30 5.64
C SER A 101 -1.15 1.59 6.37
N ILE A 102 -1.54 2.71 5.79
CA ILE A 102 -1.22 4.05 6.27
C ILE A 102 -2.52 4.84 6.38
N VAL A 103 -2.72 5.54 7.48
CA VAL A 103 -3.78 6.53 7.61
C VAL A 103 -3.29 7.69 8.46
N PHE A 104 -3.55 8.91 8.00
CA PHE A 104 -3.26 10.13 8.75
C PHE A 104 -4.49 11.01 8.82
N HIS A 105 -4.78 11.46 10.04
CA HIS A 105 -5.81 12.45 10.35
C HIS A 105 -5.11 13.74 10.78
N PRO A 106 -5.06 14.76 9.93
CA PRO A 106 -4.52 16.07 10.29
C PRO A 106 -5.33 16.75 11.41
N ASP A 107 -4.66 17.56 12.23
CA ASP A 107 -5.32 18.38 13.25
C ASP A 107 -6.16 19.51 12.61
N ASN A 108 -5.64 20.09 11.53
CA ASN A 108 -6.36 21.13 10.79
C ASN A 108 -7.44 20.50 9.89
N PRO A 109 -8.74 20.80 10.10
CA PRO A 109 -9.85 20.23 9.32
C PRO A 109 -9.84 20.64 7.83
N PHE A 110 -9.06 21.64 7.44
CA PHE A 110 -8.87 22.04 6.04
C PHE A 110 -7.86 21.17 5.31
N ILE A 111 -7.08 20.36 6.02
CA ILE A 111 -6.17 19.37 5.45
C ILE A 111 -6.88 18.02 5.41
N PRO A 112 -6.92 17.35 4.24
CA PRO A 112 -7.67 16.10 4.11
C PRO A 112 -7.06 14.92 4.86
N THR A 113 -7.90 14.02 5.37
CA THR A 113 -7.47 12.69 5.79
C THR A 113 -6.97 11.90 4.59
N THR A 114 -5.80 11.29 4.72
CA THR A 114 -5.19 10.44 3.71
C THR A 114 -5.17 8.99 4.16
N HIS A 115 -5.42 8.09 3.20
CA HIS A 115 -5.29 6.66 3.38
C HIS A 115 -4.50 6.07 2.21
N ALA A 116 -3.59 5.15 2.51
CA ALA A 116 -2.90 4.37 1.50
C ALA A 116 -2.66 2.94 1.99
N ASN A 117 -2.63 1.99 1.09
CA ASN A 117 -2.15 0.66 1.39
C ASN A 117 -1.45 0.03 0.18
N VAL A 118 -0.52 -0.86 0.49
CA VAL A 118 0.17 -1.70 -0.48
C VAL A 118 0.22 -3.09 0.11
N ARG A 119 -0.20 -4.09 -0.64
CA ARG A 119 -0.25 -5.47 -0.18
C ARG A 119 0.20 -6.45 -1.25
N TYR A 120 0.77 -7.53 -0.79
CA TYR A 120 1.17 -8.69 -1.58
C TYR A 120 0.50 -9.94 -1.03
N PHE A 121 0.10 -10.82 -1.90
CA PHE A 121 -0.44 -12.13 -1.56
C PHE A 121 0.20 -13.20 -2.42
N GLU A 122 0.47 -14.37 -1.83
CA GLU A 122 0.83 -15.58 -2.56
C GLU A 122 0.13 -16.80 -1.97
N ALA A 123 -0.18 -17.76 -2.82
CA ALA A 123 -0.65 -19.08 -2.43
C ALA A 123 0.33 -20.14 -2.94
N ARG A 124 0.64 -21.14 -2.09
CA ARG A 124 1.61 -22.20 -2.35
C ARG A 124 1.02 -23.59 -2.06
N LYS A 125 1.47 -24.57 -2.82
CA LYS A 125 1.16 -25.98 -2.59
C LYS A 125 2.38 -26.81 -2.93
N GLU A 126 2.80 -27.69 -2.00
CA GLU A 126 3.97 -28.57 -2.19
C GLU A 126 5.22 -27.80 -2.67
N ASP A 127 5.54 -26.69 -2.00
CA ASP A 127 6.64 -25.76 -2.30
C ASP A 127 6.56 -25.03 -3.67
N GLN A 128 5.47 -25.19 -4.42
CA GLN A 128 5.22 -24.44 -5.65
C GLN A 128 4.28 -23.26 -5.40
N THR A 129 4.66 -22.09 -5.91
CA THR A 129 3.78 -20.92 -5.94
C THR A 129 2.71 -21.13 -7.00
N LEU A 130 1.45 -21.25 -6.57
CA LEU A 130 0.31 -21.41 -7.48
C LEU A 130 -0.09 -20.07 -8.11
N CYS A 131 -0.11 -19.03 -7.29
CA CYS A 131 -0.43 -17.67 -7.72
C CYS A 131 0.14 -16.65 -6.73
N TRP A 132 0.31 -15.44 -7.23
CA TRP A 132 0.64 -14.27 -6.42
C TRP A 132 0.06 -13.01 -7.09
N TRP A 133 -0.22 -11.99 -6.31
CA TRP A 133 -0.66 -10.70 -6.81
C TRP A 133 -0.37 -9.57 -5.84
N PHE A 134 -0.43 -8.36 -6.36
CA PHE A 134 -0.44 -7.14 -5.59
C PHE A 134 -1.82 -6.52 -5.53
N GLY A 135 -2.11 -5.86 -4.43
CA GLY A 135 -3.25 -4.98 -4.27
C GLY A 135 -2.82 -3.71 -3.55
N GLY A 136 -3.63 -2.69 -3.66
CA GLY A 136 -3.34 -1.43 -2.99
C GLY A 136 -4.17 -0.29 -3.49
N GLY A 137 -3.77 0.90 -3.08
CA GLY A 137 -4.39 2.14 -3.48
C GLY A 137 -4.14 3.24 -2.47
N PHE A 138 -4.59 4.41 -2.83
CA PHE A 138 -4.63 5.56 -1.93
C PHE A 138 -5.85 6.42 -2.25
N ASP A 139 -6.41 7.04 -1.23
CA ASP A 139 -7.58 7.90 -1.34
C ASP A 139 -7.52 9.06 -0.35
N LEU A 140 -8.21 10.12 -0.70
CA LEU A 140 -8.27 11.37 0.04
C LEU A 140 -9.70 11.65 0.52
N THR A 141 -9.86 11.95 1.81
CA THR A 141 -11.16 12.24 2.42
C THR A 141 -11.16 13.62 3.09
N PRO A 142 -11.42 14.69 2.34
CA PRO A 142 -11.49 16.04 2.89
C PRO A 142 -12.79 16.25 3.67
N TYR A 143 -12.72 17.02 4.77
CA TYR A 143 -13.89 17.64 5.40
C TYR A 143 -14.39 18.83 4.59
N TYR A 144 -13.46 19.63 4.07
CA TYR A 144 -13.70 20.80 3.21
C TYR A 144 -12.96 20.60 1.89
N PRO A 145 -13.62 20.19 0.81
CA PRO A 145 -12.96 19.92 -0.46
C PRO A 145 -12.58 21.24 -1.17
N PHE A 146 -11.29 21.50 -1.27
CA PHE A 146 -10.74 22.54 -2.13
C PHE A 146 -10.45 21.95 -3.51
N LYS A 147 -10.90 22.65 -4.55
CA LYS A 147 -10.77 22.15 -5.93
C LYS A 147 -9.31 21.94 -6.33
N GLU A 148 -8.45 22.84 -5.91
CA GLU A 148 -7.03 22.83 -6.23
C GLU A 148 -6.36 21.57 -5.67
N ASP A 149 -6.62 21.22 -4.43
CA ASP A 149 -6.09 20.01 -3.75
C ASP A 149 -6.57 18.74 -4.45
N VAL A 150 -7.85 18.69 -4.81
CA VAL A 150 -8.44 17.56 -5.53
C VAL A 150 -7.80 17.36 -6.90
N VAL A 151 -7.61 18.45 -7.63
CA VAL A 151 -6.98 18.42 -8.97
C VAL A 151 -5.52 17.95 -8.85
N GLU A 152 -4.76 18.49 -7.90
CA GLU A 152 -3.36 18.10 -7.69
C GLU A 152 -3.25 16.64 -7.27
N TRP A 153 -4.09 16.18 -6.35
CA TRP A 153 -4.15 14.79 -5.91
C TRP A 153 -4.37 13.82 -7.09
N HIS A 154 -5.37 14.09 -7.91
CA HIS A 154 -5.66 13.25 -9.05
C HIS A 154 -4.63 13.37 -10.17
N GLN A 155 -3.98 14.52 -10.32
CA GLN A 155 -2.85 14.67 -11.24
C GLN A 155 -1.65 13.83 -10.82
N LYS A 156 -1.32 13.80 -9.52
CA LYS A 156 -0.27 12.92 -8.98
C LYS A 156 -0.62 11.46 -9.18
N ALA A 157 -1.87 11.06 -8.90
CA ALA A 157 -2.36 9.70 -9.16
C ALA A 157 -2.21 9.31 -10.64
N LYS A 158 -2.58 10.21 -11.55
CA LYS A 158 -2.43 10.00 -12.99
C LYS A 158 -0.96 9.85 -13.40
N ASN A 159 -0.10 10.75 -12.94
CA ASN A 159 1.33 10.73 -13.26
C ASN A 159 2.00 9.43 -12.78
N THR A 160 1.53 8.88 -11.66
CA THR A 160 1.99 7.58 -11.14
C THR A 160 1.56 6.41 -12.03
N CYS A 161 0.39 6.50 -12.66
CA CYS A 161 -0.16 5.42 -13.50
C CYS A 161 0.32 5.47 -14.95
N ASP A 162 0.51 6.66 -15.52
CA ASP A 162 0.78 6.87 -16.95
C ASP A 162 1.98 6.05 -17.49
N PRO A 163 3.11 5.88 -16.76
CA PRO A 163 4.22 5.05 -17.23
C PRO A 163 3.89 3.57 -17.47
N PHE A 164 2.76 3.08 -16.92
CA PHE A 164 2.36 1.68 -16.95
C PHE A 164 1.24 1.37 -17.94
N GLY A 165 0.69 2.38 -18.59
CA GLY A 165 -0.28 2.20 -19.65
C GLY A 165 -1.27 3.35 -19.78
N GLU A 166 -1.59 3.68 -21.02
CA GLU A 166 -2.62 4.66 -21.34
C GLU A 166 -3.99 4.22 -20.77
N GLY A 167 -4.67 5.13 -20.10
CA GLY A 167 -5.98 4.86 -19.48
C GLY A 167 -5.93 4.07 -18.16
N LEU A 168 -4.76 3.64 -17.68
CA LEU A 168 -4.65 2.90 -16.42
C LEU A 168 -5.21 3.71 -15.24
N TYR A 169 -4.86 4.98 -15.15
CA TYR A 169 -5.39 5.86 -14.10
C TYR A 169 -6.92 5.88 -14.07
N LEU A 170 -7.58 6.04 -15.22
CA LEU A 170 -9.05 6.09 -15.29
C LEU A 170 -9.68 4.77 -14.82
N LYS A 171 -9.08 3.64 -15.16
CA LYS A 171 -9.52 2.33 -14.72
C LYS A 171 -9.40 2.17 -13.19
N LEU A 172 -8.25 2.54 -12.62
CA LEU A 172 -8.00 2.40 -11.18
C LEU A 172 -8.78 3.42 -10.35
N LYS A 173 -8.98 4.62 -10.89
CA LYS A 173 -9.83 5.66 -10.28
C LYS A 173 -11.28 5.21 -10.21
N LYS A 174 -11.83 4.69 -11.32
CA LYS A 174 -13.18 4.14 -11.35
C LYS A 174 -13.34 3.01 -10.34
N TRP A 175 -12.37 2.10 -10.27
CA TRP A 175 -12.39 1.00 -9.31
C TRP A 175 -12.33 1.51 -7.87
N CYS A 176 -11.54 2.56 -7.58
CA CYS A 176 -11.52 3.22 -6.29
C CYS A 176 -12.89 3.76 -5.89
N ASP A 177 -13.59 4.45 -6.80
CA ASP A 177 -14.92 5.01 -6.54
C ASP A 177 -15.96 3.90 -6.25
N GLU A 178 -15.89 2.80 -7.00
CA GLU A 178 -16.78 1.66 -6.80
C GLU A 178 -16.49 0.93 -5.48
N TYR A 179 -15.22 0.73 -5.14
CA TYR A 179 -14.81 0.02 -3.93
C TYR A 179 -15.15 0.77 -2.65
N PHE A 180 -14.98 2.09 -2.64
CA PHE A 180 -15.28 2.95 -1.51
C PHE A 180 -16.66 3.62 -1.58
N TYR A 181 -17.53 3.15 -2.45
CA TYR A 181 -18.90 3.65 -2.54
C TYR A 181 -19.68 3.35 -1.25
N LEU A 182 -20.41 4.34 -0.77
CA LEU A 182 -21.24 4.31 0.43
C LEU A 182 -22.72 4.24 0.03
N PRO A 183 -23.31 3.04 -0.10
CA PRO A 183 -24.70 2.89 -0.61
C PRO A 183 -25.75 3.64 0.21
N HIS A 184 -25.56 3.68 1.53
CA HIS A 184 -26.49 4.36 2.46
C HIS A 184 -26.47 5.88 2.35
N ARG A 185 -25.45 6.47 1.69
CA ARG A 185 -25.31 7.90 1.43
C ARG A 185 -25.41 8.25 -0.05
N ASN A 186 -25.38 7.25 -0.90
CA ASN A 186 -25.35 7.39 -2.37
C ASN A 186 -24.20 8.29 -2.85
N GLU A 187 -23.02 8.09 -2.28
CA GLU A 187 -21.79 8.85 -2.59
C GLU A 187 -20.53 7.97 -2.49
N THR A 188 -19.44 8.41 -3.09
CA THR A 188 -18.11 7.83 -2.86
C THR A 188 -17.53 8.34 -1.55
N ARG A 189 -16.63 7.57 -0.93
CA ARG A 189 -15.84 8.05 0.22
C ARG A 189 -14.85 9.11 -0.26
N GLY A 190 -15.01 10.34 0.22
CA GLY A 190 -14.12 11.47 -0.14
C GLY A 190 -14.08 11.74 -1.63
N VAL A 191 -12.92 12.14 -2.13
CA VAL A 191 -12.67 12.42 -3.54
C VAL A 191 -12.05 11.25 -4.29
N GLY A 192 -11.80 10.13 -3.58
CA GLY A 192 -11.18 8.93 -4.13
C GLY A 192 -9.68 9.08 -4.36
N GLY A 193 -9.20 8.38 -5.34
CA GLY A 193 -7.80 8.24 -5.71
C GLY A 193 -7.65 7.10 -6.69
N ILE A 194 -6.84 6.09 -6.36
CA ILE A 194 -6.72 4.85 -7.12
C ILE A 194 -6.87 3.64 -6.20
N PHE A 195 -7.43 2.57 -6.76
CA PHE A 195 -7.51 1.27 -6.12
C PHE A 195 -7.27 0.16 -7.12
N PHE A 196 -6.58 -0.90 -6.69
CA PHE A 196 -6.36 -2.11 -7.48
C PHE A 196 -6.24 -3.32 -6.56
N ASP A 197 -6.62 -4.46 -7.11
CA ASP A 197 -6.45 -5.77 -6.49
C ASP A 197 -6.23 -6.82 -7.59
N ASP A 198 -5.63 -7.96 -7.23
CA ASP A 198 -5.38 -9.07 -8.17
C ASP A 198 -4.58 -8.65 -9.42
N PHE A 199 -3.54 -7.84 -9.22
CA PHE A 199 -2.63 -7.37 -10.27
C PHE A 199 -1.32 -8.17 -10.22
N SER A 200 -1.11 -9.11 -11.15
CA SER A 200 0.03 -10.03 -11.07
C SER A 200 1.30 -9.60 -11.83
N ALA A 201 1.22 -8.95 -12.96
CA ALA A 201 2.40 -8.73 -13.79
C ALA A 201 2.88 -7.27 -13.89
N THR A 202 1.96 -6.33 -14.10
CA THR A 202 2.31 -4.92 -14.38
C THR A 202 2.77 -4.19 -13.12
N MET A 203 2.26 -4.59 -11.97
CA MET A 203 2.55 -3.92 -10.69
C MET A 203 3.87 -4.37 -10.06
N PHE A 204 4.38 -5.56 -10.35
CA PHE A 204 5.75 -5.92 -9.96
C PHE A 204 6.77 -4.96 -10.61
N ASN A 205 6.52 -4.55 -11.83
CA ASN A 205 7.31 -3.53 -12.51
C ASN A 205 7.10 -2.13 -11.91
N LEU A 206 5.89 -1.80 -11.44
CA LEU A 206 5.60 -0.57 -10.71
C LEU A 206 6.37 -0.52 -9.39
N PHE A 207 6.40 -1.62 -8.62
CA PHE A 207 7.19 -1.71 -7.38
C PHE A 207 8.69 -1.59 -7.66
N ARG A 208 9.20 -2.31 -8.66
CA ARG A 208 10.61 -2.17 -9.08
C ARG A 208 10.95 -0.80 -9.63
N TRP A 209 9.99 -0.10 -10.21
CA TRP A 209 10.17 1.27 -10.66
C TRP A 209 10.24 2.23 -9.47
N LEU A 210 9.38 2.07 -8.46
CA LEU A 210 9.46 2.83 -7.21
C LEU A 210 10.81 2.60 -6.49
N GLU A 211 11.40 1.40 -6.55
CA GLU A 211 12.75 1.12 -6.04
C GLU A 211 13.86 1.80 -6.86
N LYS A 212 13.76 1.76 -8.18
CA LYS A 212 14.79 2.34 -9.07
C LYS A 212 14.78 3.87 -9.06
N ASP A 213 13.66 4.47 -8.73
CA ASP A 213 13.46 5.91 -8.80
C ASP A 213 13.61 6.64 -7.47
N GLN A 214 14.44 6.15 -6.56
CA GLN A 214 15.07 7.04 -5.57
C GLN A 214 15.83 8.20 -6.26
N ALA A 215 16.19 8.06 -7.55
CA ALA A 215 16.70 9.15 -8.37
C ALA A 215 15.57 10.04 -8.93
N LEU A 216 14.38 9.52 -9.23
CA LEU A 216 13.22 10.28 -9.71
C LEU A 216 12.46 10.97 -8.58
N GLY A 217 12.55 10.51 -7.36
CA GLY A 217 12.07 11.25 -6.18
C GLY A 217 12.66 12.66 -6.07
N ARG A 218 13.76 12.92 -6.79
CA ARG A 218 14.31 14.28 -6.99
C ARG A 218 13.75 15.02 -8.20
N GLN A 219 13.08 14.34 -9.13
CA GLN A 219 12.51 14.96 -10.34
C GLN A 219 10.98 15.09 -10.31
N LEU A 220 10.29 14.32 -9.46
CA LEU A 220 8.83 14.35 -9.34
C LEU A 220 8.31 15.39 -8.34
N GLY A 221 9.07 16.44 -8.07
CA GLY A 221 8.60 17.54 -7.22
C GLY A 221 8.38 17.12 -5.76
N PRO A 222 7.91 18.01 -4.92
CA PRO A 222 7.82 17.73 -3.51
C PRO A 222 6.99 16.47 -3.24
N ASP A 223 7.60 15.62 -2.44
CA ASP A 223 7.10 14.47 -1.70
C ASP A 223 5.55 14.40 -1.58
N PRO A 224 4.92 13.21 -1.70
CA PRO A 224 3.50 13.03 -1.36
C PRO A 224 3.12 13.60 0.00
N MET A 225 4.08 13.74 0.92
CA MET A 225 3.92 14.43 2.20
C MET A 225 3.94 15.96 2.08
N SER A 226 4.31 16.53 0.93
CA SER A 226 4.28 17.99 0.73
C SER A 226 2.88 18.53 0.40
N VAL A 227 1.88 17.68 0.40
CA VAL A 227 0.46 18.03 0.27
C VAL A 227 -0.26 17.91 1.64
N LEU A 228 0.47 17.48 2.68
CA LEU A 228 0.08 17.63 4.07
C LEU A 228 0.67 18.95 4.58
#